data_142b429816b4bce220279be7d1645d90
#
_entry.id   142b429816b4bce220279be7d1645d90
#
_cell.length_a   1.000
_cell.length_b   1.000
_cell.length_c   1.000
_cell.angle_alpha   90.00
_cell.angle_beta   90.00
_cell.angle_gamma   90.00
#
_symmetry.space_group_name_H-M   'P 1'
#
loop_
_entity.id
_entity.type
_entity.pdbx_description
1 polymer ?
#
loop_
_entity_poly.entity_id
_entity_poly.type
_entity_poly.pdbx_seq_one_letter_code
_entity_poly.pdbx_strand_id
1 'polypeptide(L)'
;KWMPWELGYFDALKNKVAILPVLQQSQVTNTFEGQEYTGYEGDTITSALLAAGVKVLGRSFKYHRPRGVLSLANHDINALVTDGVDTNIRADVVTLTNGMQLKAVNTDGGVITDKRKYIDSLSPLLPVGFYYKAFHKPASLFPFWEKVIRKAAGLGIVNFNFPRINKRKLNAFCDVLVIGAGPSGLSAALSAASNGLKVILVDENQQLGGSLTYDFAGEEASRKTLIDLVAKVSESSNIKVYAGAYAAGYYQDHMVPVVTADGITKVRAKAVIAATGAYEQPPVFHNNDLPGVMLGSAAQRMMHRYGVKPFNKGVIVTANTHGYRVALDLLQAGVNVSALVDMRAEDKKDLHALELASKGIQIYRGYCVYEALPVKGKLGVAGALVCPYDPLTATADVKKAVKLECDGIAMSAGWAPAGAILYQSGMGVVYNNDIQQFVPNRLPKGVF
;
A
#
# COMPACT_ATOMS: atom_id res chain seq x y z
N LYS A 1 -2.84 3.17 23.49
CA LYS A 1 -1.68 3.67 22.72
C LYS A 1 -1.78 5.18 22.64
N TRP A 2 -0.84 5.92 23.23
CA TRP A 2 -0.68 7.36 23.00
C TRP A 2 0.02 7.52 21.66
N MET A 3 -0.59 8.27 20.75
CA MET A 3 0.12 8.62 19.52
C MET A 3 1.07 9.79 19.84
N PRO A 4 2.40 9.66 19.62
CA PRO A 4 3.37 10.71 20.00
C PRO A 4 3.13 12.07 19.37
N TRP A 5 2.42 12.14 18.25
CA TRP A 5 2.09 13.39 17.56
C TRP A 5 0.94 14.18 18.21
N GLU A 6 0.06 13.53 18.99
CA GLU A 6 -0.99 14.23 19.71
C GLU A 6 -0.40 15.09 20.83
N LEU A 7 0.64 14.62 21.50
CA LEU A 7 1.36 15.41 22.51
C LEU A 7 2.08 16.62 21.91
N GLY A 8 2.72 16.48 20.72
CA GLY A 8 3.37 17.59 20.02
C GLY A 8 2.38 18.64 19.48
N TYR A 9 1.16 18.23 19.13
CA TYR A 9 0.12 19.15 18.65
C TYR A 9 -0.42 20.03 19.78
N PHE A 10 -0.57 19.47 20.99
CA PHE A 10 -1.05 20.24 22.15
C PHE A 10 -0.02 21.24 22.68
N ASP A 11 1.26 20.92 22.55
CA ASP A 11 2.35 21.80 23.00
C ASP A 11 2.54 23.04 22.07
N ALA A 12 2.20 22.92 20.79
CA ALA A 12 2.26 23.99 19.80
C ALA A 12 1.08 24.99 19.93
N LEU A 13 -0.06 24.58 20.50
CA LEU A 13 -1.25 25.41 20.70
C LEU A 13 -1.23 26.07 22.09
N LYS A 14 -0.28 26.94 22.34
CA LYS A 14 -0.04 27.59 23.64
C LYS A 14 -1.19 28.31 24.31
N ASN A 15 -2.44 28.30 23.89
CA ASN A 15 -3.45 29.11 24.57
C ASN A 15 -4.91 28.66 24.63
N LYS A 16 -5.34 27.53 24.13
CA LYS A 16 -6.69 26.98 24.46
C LYS A 16 -6.68 25.48 24.25
N VAL A 17 -6.38 24.73 25.28
CA VAL A 17 -6.60 23.28 25.29
C VAL A 17 -8.12 23.04 25.36
N ALA A 18 -8.77 22.86 24.22
CA ALA A 18 -9.96 22.05 24.20
C ALA A 18 -9.46 20.60 24.37
N ILE A 19 -9.66 20.04 25.56
CA ILE A 19 -9.56 18.59 25.76
C ILE A 19 -10.71 18.03 24.93
N LEU A 20 -10.46 17.75 23.64
CA LEU A 20 -11.27 16.80 22.91
C LEU A 20 -11.11 15.49 23.69
N PRO A 21 -12.21 14.87 24.18
CA PRO A 21 -12.09 13.55 24.76
C PRO A 21 -11.41 12.70 23.69
N VAL A 22 -10.24 12.17 24.01
CA VAL A 22 -9.65 11.07 23.22
C VAL A 22 -10.72 10.01 23.31
N LEU A 23 -11.47 9.82 22.21
CA LEU A 23 -12.43 8.75 22.11
C LEU A 23 -11.59 7.51 22.37
N GLN A 24 -11.82 6.84 23.53
CA GLN A 24 -11.20 5.55 23.80
C GLN A 24 -11.68 4.64 22.67
N GLN A 25 -10.80 4.40 21.70
CA GLN A 25 -11.08 3.42 20.67
C GLN A 25 -11.30 2.09 21.37
N SER A 26 -12.42 1.46 21.10
CA SER A 26 -12.76 0.16 21.66
C SER A 26 -11.69 -0.85 21.26
N GLN A 27 -11.15 -1.53 22.25
CA GLN A 27 -10.23 -2.65 22.00
C GLN A 27 -11.02 -3.82 21.42
N VAL A 28 -10.46 -4.47 20.43
CA VAL A 28 -11.00 -5.71 19.83
C VAL A 28 -9.96 -6.81 19.92
N THR A 29 -10.39 -7.98 20.39
CA THR A 29 -9.52 -9.15 20.58
C THR A 29 -9.80 -10.17 19.48
N ASN A 30 -8.74 -10.67 18.86
CA ASN A 30 -8.80 -11.56 17.71
C ASN A 30 -7.70 -12.60 17.77
N THR A 31 -7.77 -13.61 16.91
CA THR A 31 -6.68 -14.59 16.78
C THR A 31 -6.16 -14.63 15.34
N PHE A 32 -4.85 -14.79 15.22
CA PHE A 32 -4.17 -15.09 13.96
C PHE A 32 -3.29 -16.30 14.15
N GLU A 33 -3.49 -17.32 13.32
CA GLU A 33 -2.79 -18.62 13.44
C GLU A 33 -2.93 -19.24 14.84
N GLY A 34 -4.05 -19.00 15.52
CA GLY A 34 -4.33 -19.49 16.87
C GLY A 34 -3.68 -18.69 18.01
N GLN A 35 -2.96 -17.63 17.72
CA GLN A 35 -2.42 -16.71 18.73
C GLN A 35 -3.33 -15.48 18.85
N GLU A 36 -3.61 -15.09 20.10
CA GLU A 36 -4.42 -13.91 20.39
C GLU A 36 -3.63 -12.61 20.16
N TYR A 37 -4.30 -11.61 19.64
CA TYR A 37 -3.79 -10.25 19.53
C TYR A 37 -4.91 -9.23 19.71
N THR A 38 -4.52 -8.03 20.10
CA THR A 38 -5.44 -6.92 20.34
C THR A 38 -5.20 -5.83 19.27
N GLY A 39 -6.26 -5.37 18.65
CA GLY A 39 -6.31 -4.18 17.82
C GLY A 39 -7.29 -3.16 18.38
N TYR A 40 -7.53 -2.11 17.63
CA TYR A 40 -8.49 -1.05 17.96
C TYR A 40 -9.56 -0.93 16.87
N GLU A 41 -10.72 -0.43 17.24
CA GLU A 41 -11.76 -0.09 16.27
C GLU A 41 -11.21 0.89 15.22
N GLY A 42 -11.41 0.60 13.93
CA GLY A 42 -10.82 1.35 12.82
C GLY A 42 -9.50 0.79 12.26
N ASP A 43 -8.85 -0.11 12.99
CA ASP A 43 -7.71 -0.85 12.44
C ASP A 43 -8.15 -1.75 11.28
N THR A 44 -7.26 -1.92 10.29
CA THR A 44 -7.35 -3.08 9.39
C THR A 44 -6.75 -4.31 10.08
N ILE A 45 -7.06 -5.50 9.58
CA ILE A 45 -6.44 -6.73 10.09
C ILE A 45 -4.90 -6.61 10.06
N THR A 46 -4.35 -6.07 8.97
CA THR A 46 -2.90 -5.89 8.81
C THR A 46 -2.32 -4.90 9.82
N SER A 47 -2.94 -3.73 10.04
CA SER A 47 -2.40 -2.73 10.96
C SER A 47 -2.36 -3.25 12.39
N ALA A 48 -3.41 -3.96 12.82
CA ALA A 48 -3.46 -4.56 14.15
C ALA A 48 -2.41 -5.68 14.34
N LEU A 49 -2.22 -6.55 13.33
CA LEU A 49 -1.17 -7.58 13.37
C LEU A 49 0.22 -6.98 13.49
N LEU A 50 0.51 -5.93 12.71
CA LEU A 50 1.80 -5.23 12.79
C LEU A 50 2.00 -4.55 14.15
N ALA A 51 0.95 -3.92 14.70
CA ALA A 51 0.98 -3.35 16.04
C ALA A 51 1.26 -4.39 17.12
N ALA A 52 0.80 -5.63 16.92
CA ALA A 52 1.08 -6.77 17.79
C ALA A 52 2.45 -7.42 17.51
N GLY A 53 3.25 -6.89 16.59
CA GLY A 53 4.59 -7.40 16.25
C GLY A 53 4.62 -8.54 15.23
N VAL A 54 3.50 -8.88 14.61
CA VAL A 54 3.43 -9.92 13.56
C VAL A 54 3.95 -9.35 12.26
N LYS A 55 5.19 -9.66 11.89
CA LYS A 55 5.84 -9.16 10.67
C LYS A 55 5.54 -10.02 9.43
N VAL A 56 5.28 -11.31 9.61
CA VAL A 56 4.98 -12.27 8.52
C VAL A 56 3.48 -12.45 8.43
N LEU A 57 2.88 -11.90 7.38
CA LEU A 57 1.43 -11.92 7.16
C LEU A 57 0.97 -13.09 6.28
N GLY A 58 1.87 -13.60 5.47
CA GLY A 58 1.58 -14.69 4.54
C GLY A 58 2.84 -15.25 3.91
N ARG A 59 2.64 -16.12 2.92
CA ARG A 59 3.72 -16.69 2.12
C ARG A 59 3.45 -16.51 0.63
N SER A 60 4.52 -16.35 -0.15
CA SER A 60 4.38 -16.24 -1.60
C SER A 60 3.84 -17.54 -2.18
N PHE A 61 3.06 -17.45 -3.24
CA PHE A 61 2.75 -18.62 -4.02
C PHE A 61 4.03 -19.18 -4.68
N LYS A 62 4.07 -20.47 -5.01
CA LYS A 62 5.15 -21.23 -5.59
C LYS A 62 6.31 -21.52 -4.62
N TYR A 63 7.02 -20.53 -4.12
CA TYR A 63 8.22 -20.76 -3.29
C TYR A 63 7.96 -20.72 -1.79
N HIS A 64 6.78 -20.31 -1.35
CA HIS A 64 6.42 -20.19 0.07
C HIS A 64 7.40 -19.33 0.90
N ARG A 65 7.97 -18.29 0.28
CA ARG A 65 8.80 -17.30 0.95
C ARG A 65 7.96 -16.43 1.88
N PRO A 66 8.46 -16.07 3.08
CA PRO A 66 7.74 -15.17 3.96
C PRO A 66 7.44 -13.82 3.29
N ARG A 67 6.26 -13.28 3.57
CA ARG A 67 5.81 -11.99 3.05
C ARG A 67 5.28 -11.12 4.18
N GLY A 68 5.64 -9.84 4.17
CA GLY A 68 5.10 -8.80 5.03
C GLY A 68 4.32 -7.76 4.25
N VAL A 69 4.15 -6.58 4.83
CA VAL A 69 3.56 -5.41 4.18
C VAL A 69 4.51 -4.90 3.10
N LEU A 70 3.96 -4.57 1.92
CA LEU A 70 4.67 -3.87 0.86
C LEU A 70 4.17 -2.44 0.71
N SER A 71 2.88 -2.21 0.50
CA SER A 71 2.32 -0.91 0.13
C SER A 71 1.32 -0.35 1.13
N LEU A 72 0.56 -1.22 1.80
CA LEU A 72 -0.60 -0.84 2.62
C LEU A 72 -1.53 0.16 1.90
N ALA A 73 -1.68 -0.02 0.60
CA ALA A 73 -2.45 0.83 -0.31
C ALA A 73 -3.59 0.07 -0.98
N ASN A 74 -4.27 -0.80 -0.24
CA ASN A 74 -5.40 -1.61 -0.68
C ASN A 74 -5.09 -2.59 -1.84
N HIS A 75 -3.82 -2.97 -2.02
CA HIS A 75 -3.43 -3.95 -3.04
C HIS A 75 -2.31 -4.91 -2.60
N ASP A 76 -2.10 -5.08 -1.29
CA ASP A 76 -1.13 -6.02 -0.75
C ASP A 76 -1.68 -7.46 -0.77
N ILE A 77 -1.46 -8.17 -1.86
CA ILE A 77 -1.92 -9.56 -2.03
C ILE A 77 -1.24 -10.55 -1.08
N ASN A 78 -0.16 -10.16 -0.44
CA ASN A 78 0.58 -10.99 0.51
C ASN A 78 -0.14 -11.17 1.85
N ALA A 79 -1.17 -10.38 2.10
CA ALA A 79 -1.96 -10.37 3.33
C ALA A 79 -3.36 -10.96 3.10
N LEU A 80 -3.46 -12.10 2.43
CA LEU A 80 -4.73 -12.82 2.25
C LEU A 80 -4.93 -13.81 3.39
N VAL A 81 -6.07 -13.69 4.06
CA VAL A 81 -6.46 -14.54 5.21
C VAL A 81 -7.83 -15.18 5.01
N THR A 82 -8.17 -16.12 5.87
CA THR A 82 -9.50 -16.75 5.96
C THR A 82 -9.93 -16.84 7.42
N ASP A 83 -11.23 -16.72 7.67
CA ASP A 83 -11.86 -17.01 8.95
C ASP A 83 -12.49 -18.41 9.00
N GLY A 84 -12.27 -19.21 7.94
CA GLY A 84 -12.84 -20.56 7.78
C GLY A 84 -14.15 -20.59 6.98
N VAL A 85 -14.83 -19.47 6.86
CA VAL A 85 -16.07 -19.29 6.05
C VAL A 85 -15.76 -18.46 4.81
N ASP A 86 -15.30 -17.23 5.03
CA ASP A 86 -14.76 -16.35 4.00
C ASP A 86 -13.31 -16.71 3.69
N THR A 87 -12.98 -16.75 2.42
CA THR A 87 -11.63 -17.05 1.94
C THR A 87 -11.08 -15.90 1.13
N ASN A 88 -9.75 -15.76 1.14
CA ASN A 88 -9.04 -14.67 0.45
C ASN A 88 -9.48 -13.27 0.92
N ILE A 89 -9.75 -13.14 2.23
CA ILE A 89 -10.03 -11.85 2.87
C ILE A 89 -8.76 -10.99 2.75
N ARG A 90 -8.92 -9.76 2.26
CA ARG A 90 -7.83 -8.81 2.11
C ARG A 90 -7.57 -8.12 3.45
N ALA A 91 -6.54 -8.57 4.15
CA ALA A 91 -6.23 -8.10 5.50
C ALA A 91 -5.78 -6.62 5.55
N ASP A 92 -5.28 -6.08 4.44
CA ASP A 92 -4.91 -4.66 4.29
C ASP A 92 -6.11 -3.72 4.10
N VAL A 93 -7.29 -4.26 3.80
CA VAL A 93 -8.51 -3.51 3.48
C VAL A 93 -9.61 -3.71 4.52
N VAL A 94 -9.78 -4.96 4.97
CA VAL A 94 -10.90 -5.31 5.85
C VAL A 94 -10.65 -4.80 7.25
N THR A 95 -11.62 -4.03 7.76
CA THR A 95 -11.60 -3.52 9.13
C THR A 95 -11.72 -4.65 10.12
N LEU A 96 -10.91 -4.59 11.17
CA LEU A 96 -10.92 -5.56 12.24
C LEU A 96 -12.20 -5.46 13.06
N THR A 97 -12.84 -6.61 13.31
CA THR A 97 -13.98 -6.73 14.23
C THR A 97 -13.66 -7.71 15.34
N ASN A 98 -14.33 -7.58 16.48
CA ASN A 98 -14.05 -8.42 17.64
C ASN A 98 -14.38 -9.90 17.38
N GLY A 99 -13.51 -10.79 17.82
CA GLY A 99 -13.71 -12.25 17.77
C GLY A 99 -13.34 -12.89 16.43
N MET A 100 -12.69 -12.20 15.50
CA MET A 100 -12.20 -12.81 14.27
C MET A 100 -11.16 -13.89 14.55
N GLN A 101 -11.29 -15.06 13.90
CA GLN A 101 -10.33 -16.17 13.97
C GLN A 101 -9.69 -16.35 12.60
N LEU A 102 -8.49 -15.81 12.43
CA LEU A 102 -7.88 -15.65 11.12
C LEU A 102 -6.71 -16.62 10.92
N LYS A 103 -6.57 -17.10 9.68
CA LYS A 103 -5.43 -17.90 9.21
C LYS A 103 -4.97 -17.42 7.84
N ALA A 104 -3.69 -17.49 7.55
CA ALA A 104 -3.17 -17.22 6.22
C ALA A 104 -3.58 -18.31 5.23
N VAL A 105 -4.01 -17.92 4.00
CA VAL A 105 -4.55 -18.88 3.02
C VAL A 105 -3.48 -19.68 2.28
N ASN A 106 -2.26 -19.16 2.13
CA ASN A 106 -1.18 -19.78 1.33
C ASN A 106 -0.19 -20.56 2.19
N THR A 107 -0.62 -21.16 3.28
CA THR A 107 0.25 -21.89 4.20
C THR A 107 -0.25 -23.29 4.48
N ASP A 108 0.64 -24.17 4.91
CA ASP A 108 0.32 -25.50 5.40
C ASP A 108 0.94 -25.66 6.81
N GLY A 109 0.13 -25.38 7.85
CA GLY A 109 0.56 -25.40 9.24
C GLY A 109 1.00 -24.04 9.80
N GLY A 110 0.57 -22.93 9.15
CA GLY A 110 0.78 -21.56 9.62
C GLY A 110 1.96 -20.82 8.96
N VAL A 111 1.98 -19.51 9.10
CA VAL A 111 2.96 -18.65 8.39
C VAL A 111 4.41 -18.89 8.78
N ILE A 112 4.67 -19.29 10.02
CA ILE A 112 6.05 -19.53 10.52
C ILE A 112 6.47 -20.98 10.27
N THR A 113 5.57 -21.92 10.48
CA THR A 113 5.81 -23.37 10.46
C THR A 113 5.39 -24.05 9.16
N ASP A 114 5.17 -23.28 8.09
CA ASP A 114 4.73 -23.77 6.80
C ASP A 114 5.58 -24.96 6.34
N LYS A 115 4.91 -26.11 6.16
CA LYS A 115 5.55 -27.38 5.74
C LYS A 115 6.11 -27.31 4.33
N ARG A 116 5.68 -26.34 3.50
CA ARG A 116 6.13 -26.17 2.11
C ARG A 116 7.27 -25.18 1.95
N LYS A 117 7.75 -24.56 3.03
CA LYS A 117 8.86 -23.59 2.98
C LYS A 117 10.15 -24.12 2.37
N TYR A 118 10.35 -25.45 2.36
CA TYR A 118 11.51 -26.08 1.73
C TYR A 118 11.56 -25.92 0.21
N ILE A 119 10.42 -25.60 -0.42
CA ILE A 119 10.36 -25.36 -1.88
C ILE A 119 11.26 -24.17 -2.27
N ASP A 120 11.47 -23.19 -1.37
CA ASP A 120 12.40 -22.09 -1.63
C ASP A 120 13.84 -22.58 -1.86
N SER A 121 14.27 -23.61 -1.16
CA SER A 121 15.60 -24.20 -1.35
C SER A 121 15.77 -24.90 -2.72
N LEU A 122 14.65 -25.29 -3.34
CA LEU A 122 14.62 -25.86 -4.68
C LEU A 122 14.44 -24.80 -5.78
N SER A 123 14.38 -23.51 -5.43
CA SER A 123 14.12 -22.42 -6.38
C SER A 123 15.06 -22.37 -7.60
N PRO A 124 16.37 -22.72 -7.53
CA PRO A 124 17.23 -22.77 -8.70
C PRO A 124 16.80 -23.82 -9.74
N LEU A 125 16.15 -24.90 -9.30
CA LEU A 125 15.64 -25.97 -10.16
C LEU A 125 14.24 -25.70 -10.70
N LEU A 126 13.57 -24.67 -10.19
CA LEU A 126 12.19 -24.32 -10.51
C LEU A 126 12.08 -22.92 -11.14
N PRO A 127 12.77 -22.62 -12.26
CA PRO A 127 12.68 -21.31 -12.91
C PRO A 127 11.26 -21.04 -13.41
N VAL A 128 11.01 -19.80 -13.84
CA VAL A 128 9.72 -19.41 -14.43
C VAL A 128 9.38 -20.34 -15.60
N GLY A 129 8.16 -20.86 -15.63
CA GLY A 129 7.70 -21.76 -16.69
C GLY A 129 8.27 -23.20 -16.63
N PHE A 130 8.93 -23.61 -15.53
CA PHE A 130 9.51 -24.95 -15.40
C PHE A 130 8.51 -26.06 -15.71
N TYR A 131 7.25 -25.94 -15.33
CA TYR A 131 6.23 -26.95 -15.55
C TYR A 131 5.82 -27.12 -17.01
N TYR A 132 5.97 -26.12 -17.85
CA TYR A 132 5.81 -26.25 -19.30
C TYR A 132 6.98 -26.99 -19.94
N LYS A 133 8.14 -26.97 -19.31
CA LYS A 133 9.34 -27.64 -19.81
C LYS A 133 9.47 -29.08 -19.27
N ALA A 134 9.12 -29.32 -18.01
CA ALA A 134 9.37 -30.58 -17.31
C ALA A 134 8.15 -31.53 -17.26
N PHE A 135 6.91 -31.02 -17.26
CA PHE A 135 5.71 -31.81 -16.96
C PHE A 135 4.65 -31.82 -18.09
N HIS A 136 4.98 -31.30 -19.26
CA HIS A 136 4.04 -31.20 -20.37
C HIS A 136 3.93 -32.50 -21.22
N LYS A 137 4.86 -33.43 -21.09
CA LYS A 137 4.86 -34.71 -21.82
C LYS A 137 4.82 -35.89 -20.85
N PRO A 138 4.02 -36.94 -21.16
CA PRO A 138 2.98 -36.94 -22.18
C PRO A 138 1.80 -36.02 -21.78
N ALA A 139 1.15 -35.43 -22.78
CA ALA A 139 0.07 -34.44 -22.57
C ALA A 139 -1.08 -34.97 -21.72
N SER A 140 -1.35 -36.27 -21.77
CA SER A 140 -2.39 -36.95 -20.98
C SER A 140 -2.15 -36.87 -19.45
N LEU A 141 -0.91 -36.72 -18.99
CA LEU A 141 -0.57 -36.59 -17.59
C LEU A 141 -0.51 -35.11 -17.10
N PHE A 142 -0.57 -34.16 -18.03
CA PHE A 142 -0.49 -32.75 -17.66
C PHE A 142 -1.60 -32.30 -16.68
N PRO A 143 -2.88 -32.69 -16.83
CA PRO A 143 -3.92 -32.35 -15.86
C PRO A 143 -3.66 -32.86 -14.43
N PHE A 144 -3.00 -34.00 -14.30
CA PHE A 144 -2.58 -34.51 -12.99
C PHE A 144 -1.47 -33.63 -12.40
N TRP A 145 -0.41 -33.37 -13.17
CA TRP A 145 0.69 -32.51 -12.72
C TRP A 145 0.24 -31.06 -12.43
N GLU A 146 -0.65 -30.52 -13.25
CA GLU A 146 -1.22 -29.19 -13.01
C GLU A 146 -1.94 -29.12 -11.67
N LYS A 147 -2.72 -30.16 -11.31
CA LYS A 147 -3.40 -30.26 -10.01
C LYS A 147 -2.39 -30.29 -8.84
N VAL A 148 -1.33 -31.09 -8.97
CA VAL A 148 -0.28 -31.21 -7.94
C VAL A 148 0.44 -29.90 -7.75
N ILE A 149 0.87 -29.27 -8.85
CA ILE A 149 1.60 -28.00 -8.85
C ILE A 149 0.73 -26.88 -8.30
N ARG A 150 -0.54 -26.80 -8.70
CA ARG A 150 -1.49 -25.81 -8.19
C ARG A 150 -1.67 -25.95 -6.68
N LYS A 151 -1.86 -27.16 -6.18
CA LYS A 151 -1.97 -27.42 -4.75
C LYS A 151 -0.68 -27.08 -3.98
N ALA A 152 0.48 -27.35 -4.56
CA ALA A 152 1.76 -27.01 -3.95
C ALA A 152 2.04 -25.51 -3.97
N ALA A 153 1.59 -24.80 -5.01
CA ALA A 153 1.86 -23.36 -5.18
C ALA A 153 1.10 -22.47 -4.19
N GLY A 154 -0.06 -22.88 -3.68
CA GLY A 154 -0.84 -22.09 -2.71
C GLY A 154 -1.44 -20.83 -3.34
N LEU A 155 -2.39 -21.00 -4.26
CA LEU A 155 -3.04 -19.88 -4.99
C LEU A 155 -4.29 -19.31 -4.29
N GLY A 156 -4.40 -19.52 -2.99
CA GLY A 156 -5.62 -19.20 -2.22
C GLY A 156 -6.62 -20.36 -2.27
N ILE A 157 -7.74 -20.17 -1.61
CA ILE A 157 -8.78 -21.20 -1.46
C ILE A 157 -10.12 -20.60 -1.87
N VAL A 158 -10.93 -21.35 -2.58
CA VAL A 158 -12.31 -20.99 -2.89
C VAL A 158 -13.24 -21.88 -2.07
N ASN A 159 -14.11 -21.26 -1.27
CA ASN A 159 -15.18 -21.97 -0.56
C ASN A 159 -16.40 -22.09 -1.47
N PHE A 160 -16.61 -23.24 -2.07
CA PHE A 160 -17.77 -23.50 -2.94
C PHE A 160 -19.10 -23.58 -2.19
N ASN A 161 -19.05 -23.75 -0.86
CA ASN A 161 -20.23 -23.81 0.00
C ASN A 161 -20.58 -22.45 0.62
N PHE A 162 -19.86 -21.38 0.22
CA PHE A 162 -20.15 -20.03 0.69
C PHE A 162 -21.59 -19.64 0.35
N PRO A 163 -22.40 -19.19 1.31
CA PRO A 163 -23.78 -18.85 1.06
C PRO A 163 -23.89 -17.71 0.04
N ARG A 164 -24.74 -17.88 -0.98
CA ARG A 164 -25.00 -16.83 -1.95
C ARG A 164 -25.80 -15.71 -1.27
N ILE A 165 -25.15 -14.57 -1.10
CA ILE A 165 -25.79 -13.38 -0.59
C ILE A 165 -26.33 -12.57 -1.78
N ASN A 166 -27.65 -12.39 -1.84
CA ASN A 166 -28.28 -11.54 -2.85
C ASN A 166 -28.08 -10.07 -2.44
N LYS A 167 -27.07 -9.43 -3.04
CA LYS A 167 -26.79 -8.00 -2.84
C LYS A 167 -27.56 -7.13 -3.82
N ARG A 168 -27.88 -5.90 -3.42
CA ARG A 168 -28.63 -4.94 -4.24
C ARG A 168 -27.90 -4.57 -5.52
N LYS A 169 -28.66 -4.41 -6.60
CA LYS A 169 -28.18 -3.86 -7.89
C LYS A 169 -28.95 -2.58 -8.16
N LEU A 170 -28.30 -1.45 -8.01
CA LEU A 170 -28.90 -0.13 -8.13
C LEU A 170 -28.39 0.58 -9.39
N ASN A 171 -29.15 1.58 -9.84
CA ASN A 171 -28.72 2.53 -10.86
C ASN A 171 -28.69 3.93 -10.23
N ALA A 172 -27.69 4.72 -10.63
CA ALA A 172 -27.56 6.12 -10.24
C ALA A 172 -27.13 6.97 -11.44
N PHE A 173 -27.51 8.23 -11.41
CA PHE A 173 -27.21 9.21 -12.43
C PHE A 173 -26.62 10.45 -11.80
N CYS A 174 -25.59 11.03 -12.40
CA CYS A 174 -24.98 12.29 -11.98
C CYS A 174 -24.48 13.10 -13.18
N ASP A 175 -24.18 14.37 -12.95
CA ASP A 175 -23.54 15.19 -13.95
C ASP A 175 -22.05 14.87 -14.02
N VAL A 176 -21.40 14.72 -12.86
CA VAL A 176 -19.98 14.41 -12.75
C VAL A 176 -19.76 13.24 -11.80
N LEU A 177 -19.05 12.22 -12.25
CA LEU A 177 -18.50 11.17 -11.40
C LEU A 177 -17.01 11.45 -11.17
N VAL A 178 -16.61 11.59 -9.91
CA VAL A 178 -15.20 11.73 -9.50
C VAL A 178 -14.73 10.43 -8.88
N ILE A 179 -13.65 9.85 -9.38
CA ILE A 179 -13.06 8.60 -8.91
C ILE A 179 -11.74 8.92 -8.20
N GLY A 180 -11.70 8.72 -6.89
CA GLY A 180 -10.63 9.09 -5.99
C GLY A 180 -10.96 10.35 -5.20
N ALA A 181 -10.93 10.24 -3.86
CA ALA A 181 -11.16 11.36 -2.94
C ALA A 181 -9.87 11.85 -2.26
N GLY A 182 -8.77 11.85 -3.03
CA GLY A 182 -7.57 12.58 -2.67
C GLY A 182 -7.76 14.10 -2.83
N PRO A 183 -6.73 14.92 -2.58
CA PRO A 183 -6.85 16.39 -2.66
C PRO A 183 -7.39 16.86 -4.01
N SER A 184 -6.96 16.27 -5.12
CA SER A 184 -7.42 16.62 -6.46
C SER A 184 -8.90 16.28 -6.67
N GLY A 185 -9.32 15.07 -6.23
CA GLY A 185 -10.71 14.63 -6.37
C GLY A 185 -11.68 15.39 -5.48
N LEU A 186 -11.31 15.70 -4.24
CA LEU A 186 -12.10 16.55 -3.34
C LEU A 186 -12.28 17.94 -3.94
N SER A 187 -11.20 18.55 -4.45
CA SER A 187 -11.26 19.87 -5.08
C SER A 187 -12.10 19.87 -6.36
N ALA A 188 -11.97 18.83 -7.19
CA ALA A 188 -12.77 18.67 -8.41
C ALA A 188 -14.28 18.51 -8.09
N ALA A 189 -14.60 17.69 -7.08
CA ALA A 189 -15.98 17.49 -6.64
C ALA A 189 -16.60 18.81 -6.13
N LEU A 190 -15.88 19.58 -5.31
CA LEU A 190 -16.32 20.88 -4.81
C LEU A 190 -16.50 21.89 -5.95
N SER A 191 -15.55 21.94 -6.89
CA SER A 191 -15.65 22.84 -8.05
C SER A 191 -16.87 22.52 -8.92
N ALA A 192 -17.15 21.24 -9.17
CA ALA A 192 -18.34 20.85 -9.91
C ALA A 192 -19.63 21.18 -9.14
N ALA A 193 -19.69 20.89 -7.85
CA ALA A 193 -20.85 21.15 -7.00
C ALA A 193 -21.16 22.64 -6.84
N SER A 194 -20.13 23.50 -6.77
CA SER A 194 -20.33 24.98 -6.70
C SER A 194 -20.95 25.57 -7.98
N ASN A 195 -20.86 24.86 -9.09
CA ASN A 195 -21.53 25.20 -10.34
C ASN A 195 -22.94 24.55 -10.46
N GLY A 196 -23.51 24.05 -9.36
CA GLY A 196 -24.84 23.46 -9.32
C GLY A 196 -24.95 22.05 -9.90
N LEU A 197 -23.81 21.39 -10.22
CA LEU A 197 -23.81 20.05 -10.79
C LEU A 197 -23.99 18.99 -9.68
N LYS A 198 -24.70 17.92 -10.03
CA LYS A 198 -24.82 16.73 -9.17
C LYS A 198 -23.57 15.86 -9.31
N VAL A 199 -22.86 15.65 -8.22
CA VAL A 199 -21.60 14.94 -8.16
C VAL A 199 -21.77 13.63 -7.39
N ILE A 200 -21.18 12.55 -7.91
CA ILE A 200 -20.89 11.33 -7.16
C ILE A 200 -19.37 11.25 -7.01
N LEU A 201 -18.90 11.15 -5.75
CA LEU A 201 -17.50 10.97 -5.39
C LEU A 201 -17.30 9.56 -4.83
N VAL A 202 -16.34 8.82 -5.40
CA VAL A 202 -16.06 7.41 -5.03
C VAL A 202 -14.62 7.28 -4.57
N ASP A 203 -14.39 6.65 -3.42
CA ASP A 203 -13.04 6.30 -2.94
C ASP A 203 -13.03 4.91 -2.33
N GLU A 204 -11.97 4.16 -2.58
CA GLU A 204 -11.78 2.82 -2.03
C GLU A 204 -11.44 2.82 -0.52
N ASN A 205 -10.93 3.92 0.00
CA ASN A 205 -10.67 4.09 1.42
C ASN A 205 -11.94 4.58 2.14
N GLN A 206 -12.10 4.15 3.40
CA GLN A 206 -13.13 4.69 4.28
C GLN A 206 -12.86 6.15 4.64
N GLN A 207 -11.59 6.50 4.80
CA GLN A 207 -11.15 7.86 5.11
C GLN A 207 -10.79 8.61 3.83
N LEU A 208 -11.46 9.74 3.60
CA LEU A 208 -11.18 10.64 2.49
C LEU A 208 -9.88 11.42 2.73
N GLY A 209 -9.26 11.92 1.66
CA GLY A 209 -8.09 12.79 1.72
C GLY A 209 -6.85 12.24 1.00
N GLY A 210 -6.85 10.97 0.63
CA GLY A 210 -5.77 10.35 -0.15
C GLY A 210 -4.38 10.54 0.48
N SER A 211 -3.44 11.14 -0.26
CA SER A 211 -2.07 11.39 0.20
C SER A 211 -1.98 12.35 1.39
N LEU A 212 -2.91 13.29 1.56
CA LEU A 212 -2.92 14.18 2.73
C LEU A 212 -3.09 13.44 4.07
N THR A 213 -3.56 12.20 4.04
CA THR A 213 -3.72 11.38 5.25
C THR A 213 -2.43 10.69 5.71
N TYR A 214 -1.37 10.71 4.90
CA TYR A 214 -0.11 10.02 5.25
C TYR A 214 1.15 10.73 4.77
N ASP A 215 1.23 11.27 3.57
CA ASP A 215 2.45 11.85 3.01
C ASP A 215 2.76 13.23 3.61
N PHE A 216 1.72 14.04 3.77
CA PHE A 216 1.83 15.39 4.34
C PHE A 216 1.17 15.50 5.72
N ALA A 217 0.88 14.38 6.35
CA ALA A 217 0.09 14.38 7.59
C ALA A 217 0.80 15.05 8.78
N GLY A 218 2.14 15.09 8.75
CA GLY A 218 2.96 15.82 9.74
C GLY A 218 2.89 17.36 9.61
N GLU A 219 2.46 17.88 8.47
CA GLU A 219 2.42 19.32 8.18
C GLU A 219 1.07 19.94 8.61
N GLU A 220 1.10 20.98 9.43
CA GLU A 220 -0.12 21.66 9.93
C GLU A 220 -0.97 22.23 8.78
N ALA A 221 -0.35 22.85 7.78
CA ALA A 221 -1.05 23.40 6.61
C ALA A 221 -1.80 22.32 5.82
N SER A 222 -1.18 21.16 5.65
CA SER A 222 -1.77 20.02 4.93
C SER A 222 -2.92 19.41 5.72
N ARG A 223 -2.81 19.28 7.03
CA ARG A 223 -3.92 18.85 7.90
C ARG A 223 -5.10 19.80 7.88
N LYS A 224 -4.84 21.12 7.95
CA LYS A 224 -5.90 22.12 7.84
C LYS A 224 -6.61 22.05 6.50
N THR A 225 -5.83 21.89 5.41
CA THR A 225 -6.37 21.71 4.06
C THR A 225 -7.25 20.45 3.97
N LEU A 226 -6.81 19.34 4.54
CA LEU A 226 -7.58 18.09 4.57
C LEU A 226 -8.91 18.26 5.29
N ILE A 227 -8.87 18.83 6.50
CA ILE A 227 -10.07 19.06 7.32
C ILE A 227 -11.07 19.97 6.57
N ASP A 228 -10.59 21.06 5.98
CA ASP A 228 -11.41 22.02 5.25
C ASP A 228 -12.07 21.39 4.00
N LEU A 229 -11.31 20.64 3.21
CA LEU A 229 -11.82 19.96 2.02
C LEU A 229 -12.89 18.90 2.37
N VAL A 230 -12.61 18.07 3.37
CA VAL A 230 -13.55 17.01 3.79
C VAL A 230 -14.81 17.61 4.39
N ALA A 231 -14.70 18.65 5.22
CA ALA A 231 -15.86 19.35 5.78
C ALA A 231 -16.77 19.93 4.67
N LYS A 232 -16.19 20.68 3.73
CA LYS A 232 -16.94 21.26 2.61
C LYS A 232 -17.63 20.22 1.74
N VAL A 233 -16.97 19.08 1.48
CA VAL A 233 -17.58 17.96 0.74
C VAL A 233 -18.75 17.36 1.51
N SER A 234 -18.61 17.18 2.83
CA SER A 234 -19.65 16.60 3.69
C SER A 234 -20.88 17.52 3.84
N GLU A 235 -20.69 18.84 3.79
CA GLU A 235 -21.74 19.85 3.89
C GLU A 235 -22.48 20.06 2.57
N SER A 236 -21.92 19.63 1.44
CA SER A 236 -22.48 19.87 0.12
C SER A 236 -23.64 18.92 -0.20
N SER A 237 -24.85 19.44 -0.32
CA SER A 237 -26.03 18.68 -0.78
C SER A 237 -25.92 18.16 -2.22
N ASN A 238 -25.04 18.73 -3.02
CA ASN A 238 -24.82 18.35 -4.41
C ASN A 238 -23.80 17.20 -4.58
N ILE A 239 -23.09 16.79 -3.50
CA ILE A 239 -22.10 15.74 -3.54
C ILE A 239 -22.58 14.51 -2.77
N LYS A 240 -22.71 13.38 -3.47
CA LYS A 240 -22.93 12.07 -2.85
C LYS A 240 -21.61 11.31 -2.77
N VAL A 241 -21.18 10.99 -1.56
CA VAL A 241 -19.94 10.25 -1.32
C VAL A 241 -20.20 8.75 -1.16
N TYR A 242 -19.38 7.93 -1.83
CA TYR A 242 -19.23 6.50 -1.62
C TYR A 242 -17.79 6.22 -1.14
N ALA A 243 -17.59 6.20 0.17
CA ALA A 243 -16.34 5.80 0.80
C ALA A 243 -16.29 4.27 1.00
N GLY A 244 -15.09 3.67 0.98
CA GLY A 244 -14.92 2.23 1.04
C GLY A 244 -15.53 1.50 -0.17
N ALA A 245 -15.58 2.15 -1.33
CA ALA A 245 -16.25 1.70 -2.52
C ALA A 245 -15.32 1.70 -3.74
N TYR A 246 -15.46 0.71 -4.60
CA TYR A 246 -14.59 0.54 -5.76
C TYR A 246 -15.29 0.93 -7.05
N ALA A 247 -14.66 1.80 -7.85
CA ALA A 247 -14.97 1.97 -9.26
C ALA A 247 -14.42 0.76 -10.03
N ALA A 248 -15.26 -0.23 -10.28
CA ALA A 248 -14.82 -1.56 -10.74
C ALA A 248 -14.57 -1.65 -12.25
N GLY A 249 -14.73 -0.58 -12.99
CA GLY A 249 -14.45 -0.53 -14.43
C GLY A 249 -15.11 0.65 -15.11
N TYR A 250 -14.79 0.86 -16.37
CA TYR A 250 -15.37 1.90 -17.22
C TYR A 250 -15.98 1.27 -18.46
N TYR A 251 -17.23 1.63 -18.77
CA TYR A 251 -18.01 1.09 -19.87
C TYR A 251 -18.59 2.21 -20.73
N GLN A 252 -19.24 1.85 -21.83
CA GLN A 252 -19.92 2.79 -22.73
C GLN A 252 -20.89 3.72 -21.97
N ASP A 253 -21.13 4.91 -22.48
CA ASP A 253 -21.99 5.96 -21.91
C ASP A 253 -21.54 6.39 -20.50
N HIS A 254 -20.24 6.44 -20.29
CA HIS A 254 -19.66 6.78 -18.97
C HIS A 254 -20.25 5.96 -17.82
N MET A 255 -20.60 4.71 -18.06
CA MET A 255 -21.12 3.83 -17.04
C MET A 255 -19.96 3.23 -16.25
N VAL A 256 -19.98 3.46 -14.94
CA VAL A 256 -19.00 2.94 -13.97
C VAL A 256 -19.76 2.17 -12.90
N PRO A 257 -19.53 0.84 -12.74
CA PRO A 257 -20.04 0.09 -11.60
C PRO A 257 -19.26 0.48 -10.34
N VAL A 258 -19.97 0.96 -9.34
CA VAL A 258 -19.46 1.23 -8.00
C VAL A 258 -19.84 0.08 -7.09
N VAL A 259 -18.86 -0.65 -6.57
CA VAL A 259 -19.03 -1.80 -5.69
C VAL A 259 -18.86 -1.34 -4.25
N THR A 260 -19.87 -1.61 -3.43
CA THR A 260 -19.90 -1.33 -1.99
C THR A 260 -20.10 -2.64 -1.20
N ALA A 261 -20.01 -2.57 0.12
CA ALA A 261 -20.37 -3.71 0.97
C ALA A 261 -21.81 -4.21 0.73
N ASP A 262 -22.74 -3.30 0.39
CA ASP A 262 -24.18 -3.61 0.22
C ASP A 262 -24.55 -4.09 -1.18
N GLY A 263 -23.66 -3.92 -2.17
CA GLY A 263 -23.96 -4.34 -3.53
C GLY A 263 -23.25 -3.53 -4.61
N ILE A 264 -23.91 -3.43 -5.77
CA ILE A 264 -23.36 -2.73 -6.94
C ILE A 264 -24.31 -1.61 -7.36
N THR A 265 -23.80 -0.41 -7.48
CA THR A 265 -24.50 0.73 -8.08
C THR A 265 -23.89 1.01 -9.46
N LYS A 266 -24.68 0.87 -10.52
CA LYS A 266 -24.29 1.26 -11.88
C LYS A 266 -24.48 2.77 -12.01
N VAL A 267 -23.39 3.53 -11.95
CA VAL A 267 -23.42 4.99 -12.09
C VAL A 267 -23.25 5.35 -13.57
N ARG A 268 -24.17 6.15 -14.10
CA ARG A 268 -24.02 6.83 -15.40
C ARG A 268 -23.81 8.30 -15.18
N ALA A 269 -22.72 8.83 -15.70
CA ALA A 269 -22.33 10.23 -15.58
C ALA A 269 -22.34 10.93 -16.95
N LYS A 270 -22.52 12.24 -16.98
CA LYS A 270 -22.28 13.05 -18.18
C LYS A 270 -20.78 13.27 -18.40
N ALA A 271 -20.01 13.30 -17.31
CA ALA A 271 -18.55 13.40 -17.30
C ALA A 271 -17.92 12.57 -16.20
N VAL A 272 -16.69 12.07 -16.42
CA VAL A 272 -15.92 11.29 -15.43
C VAL A 272 -14.57 11.97 -15.21
N ILE A 273 -14.22 12.20 -13.94
CA ILE A 273 -12.92 12.72 -13.54
C ILE A 273 -12.18 11.59 -12.82
N ALA A 274 -11.01 11.20 -13.36
CA ALA A 274 -10.16 10.19 -12.75
C ALA A 274 -9.08 10.87 -11.89
N ALA A 275 -9.32 10.95 -10.59
CA ALA A 275 -8.40 11.49 -9.58
C ALA A 275 -7.76 10.37 -8.74
N THR A 276 -7.39 9.26 -9.40
CA THR A 276 -6.98 7.98 -8.81
C THR A 276 -5.56 7.99 -8.22
N GLY A 277 -4.82 9.08 -8.39
CA GLY A 277 -3.48 9.22 -7.83
C GLY A 277 -2.41 8.37 -8.52
N ALA A 278 -1.45 7.91 -7.75
CA ALA A 278 -0.30 7.15 -8.24
C ALA A 278 0.11 6.06 -7.26
N TYR A 279 0.79 5.02 -7.79
CA TYR A 279 1.41 3.93 -7.03
C TYR A 279 2.91 4.17 -6.91
N GLU A 280 3.45 4.07 -5.71
CA GLU A 280 4.88 4.10 -5.48
C GLU A 280 5.54 2.83 -6.06
N GLN A 281 6.66 3.01 -6.75
CA GLN A 281 7.36 1.92 -7.45
C GLN A 281 8.55 1.43 -6.63
N PRO A 282 8.62 0.13 -6.31
CA PRO A 282 9.76 -0.44 -5.61
C PRO A 282 10.98 -0.56 -6.54
N PRO A 283 12.19 -0.18 -6.11
CA PRO A 283 13.42 -0.58 -6.77
C PRO A 283 13.64 -2.09 -6.62
N VAL A 284 14.29 -2.68 -7.61
CA VAL A 284 14.59 -4.12 -7.61
C VAL A 284 16.01 -4.34 -7.09
N PHE A 285 16.13 -5.12 -6.01
CA PHE A 285 17.41 -5.57 -5.45
C PHE A 285 17.24 -6.95 -4.80
N HIS A 286 18.34 -7.60 -4.45
CA HIS A 286 18.28 -8.93 -3.88
C HIS A 286 17.56 -8.94 -2.52
N ASN A 287 16.59 -9.86 -2.37
CA ASN A 287 15.75 -10.01 -1.17
C ASN A 287 14.83 -8.79 -0.86
N ASN A 288 14.48 -7.96 -1.84
CA ASN A 288 13.56 -6.84 -1.65
C ASN A 288 12.14 -7.24 -1.25
N ASP A 289 11.88 -8.54 -1.16
CA ASP A 289 10.60 -9.16 -0.80
C ASP A 289 10.54 -9.66 0.65
N LEU A 290 11.58 -9.44 1.46
CA LEU A 290 11.60 -9.83 2.87
C LEU A 290 10.59 -9.03 3.70
N PRO A 291 9.96 -9.67 4.73
CA PRO A 291 9.20 -8.92 5.73
C PRO A 291 10.06 -7.84 6.38
N GLY A 292 9.57 -6.59 6.39
CA GLY A 292 10.34 -5.41 6.83
C GLY A 292 10.92 -4.58 5.69
N VAL A 293 10.91 -5.09 4.43
CA VAL A 293 11.14 -4.28 3.23
C VAL A 293 9.78 -3.80 2.72
N MET A 294 9.58 -2.48 2.67
CA MET A 294 8.30 -1.88 2.30
C MET A 294 8.49 -0.56 1.53
N LEU A 295 7.43 -0.08 0.89
CA LEU A 295 7.43 1.24 0.28
C LEU A 295 7.47 2.35 1.34
N GLY A 296 8.08 3.48 1.02
CA GLY A 296 8.12 4.65 1.89
C GLY A 296 6.72 5.11 2.28
N SER A 297 5.80 5.15 1.32
CA SER A 297 4.39 5.46 1.56
C SER A 297 3.67 4.43 2.44
N ALA A 298 4.10 3.16 2.45
CA ALA A 298 3.56 2.17 3.38
C ALA A 298 3.96 2.49 4.82
N ALA A 299 5.24 2.83 5.04
CA ALA A 299 5.71 3.25 6.34
C ALA A 299 4.96 4.49 6.84
N GLN A 300 4.76 5.50 5.98
CA GLN A 300 3.97 6.69 6.31
C GLN A 300 2.51 6.35 6.64
N ARG A 301 1.84 5.48 5.86
CA ARG A 301 0.47 5.03 6.17
C ARG A 301 0.40 4.33 7.52
N MET A 302 1.36 3.46 7.84
CA MET A 302 1.42 2.80 9.15
C MET A 302 1.51 3.81 10.29
N MET A 303 2.38 4.80 10.17
CA MET A 303 2.59 5.81 11.21
C MET A 303 1.38 6.76 11.34
N HIS A 304 0.97 7.37 10.24
CA HIS A 304 0.00 8.47 10.27
C HIS A 304 -1.46 8.02 10.32
N ARG A 305 -1.81 6.88 9.70
CA ARG A 305 -3.19 6.39 9.74
C ARG A 305 -3.47 5.48 10.93
N TYR A 306 -2.48 4.69 11.34
CA TYR A 306 -2.67 3.62 12.34
C TYR A 306 -1.82 3.79 13.60
N GLY A 307 -0.95 4.79 13.67
CA GLY A 307 -0.05 4.98 14.82
C GLY A 307 0.90 3.80 15.07
N VAL A 308 1.24 3.06 14.02
CA VAL A 308 2.09 1.86 14.09
C VAL A 308 3.48 2.18 13.58
N LYS A 309 4.48 1.95 14.40
CA LYS A 309 5.88 2.07 14.04
C LYS A 309 6.28 0.93 13.08
N PRO A 310 6.78 1.21 11.86
CA PRO A 310 7.01 0.17 10.86
C PRO A 310 8.17 -0.77 11.22
N PHE A 311 9.23 -0.24 11.83
CA PHE A 311 10.41 -0.94 12.31
C PHE A 311 11.15 -0.08 13.35
N ASN A 312 12.14 -0.64 14.05
CA ASN A 312 12.88 0.12 15.08
C ASN A 312 14.09 0.85 14.51
N LYS A 313 14.80 0.23 13.57
CA LYS A 313 16.01 0.77 12.94
C LYS A 313 15.89 0.64 11.42
N GLY A 314 15.87 1.75 10.69
CA GLY A 314 15.55 1.79 9.26
C GLY A 314 16.68 2.27 8.37
N VAL A 315 16.73 1.73 7.16
CA VAL A 315 17.44 2.30 6.02
C VAL A 315 16.41 2.78 5.00
N ILE A 316 16.58 3.99 4.49
CA ILE A 316 15.71 4.52 3.43
C ILE A 316 16.49 4.48 2.11
N VAL A 317 15.91 3.92 1.05
CA VAL A 317 16.47 3.99 -0.30
C VAL A 317 15.57 4.87 -1.17
N THR A 318 16.17 5.81 -1.89
CA THR A 318 15.43 6.77 -2.70
C THR A 318 16.13 7.07 -4.04
N ALA A 319 15.32 7.47 -5.02
CA ALA A 319 15.78 8.05 -6.27
C ALA A 319 15.14 9.44 -6.53
N ASN A 320 14.49 10.02 -5.52
CA ASN A 320 13.80 11.31 -5.60
C ASN A 320 13.85 12.06 -4.26
N THR A 321 13.24 13.24 -4.17
CA THR A 321 13.23 14.04 -2.94
C THR A 321 12.24 13.53 -1.88
N HIS A 322 11.25 12.73 -2.27
CA HIS A 322 10.24 12.20 -1.35
C HIS A 322 10.85 11.30 -0.26
N GLY A 323 11.89 10.50 -0.58
CA GLY A 323 12.54 9.64 0.40
C GLY A 323 13.17 10.39 1.58
N TYR A 324 13.56 11.64 1.39
CA TYR A 324 14.06 12.49 2.49
C TYR A 324 12.94 12.83 3.47
N ARG A 325 11.73 13.10 2.97
CA ARG A 325 10.55 13.31 3.82
C ARG A 325 10.18 12.04 4.58
N VAL A 326 10.17 10.89 3.90
CA VAL A 326 9.94 9.58 4.56
C VAL A 326 10.92 9.37 5.72
N ALA A 327 12.19 9.75 5.54
CA ALA A 327 13.18 9.63 6.60
C ALA A 327 12.89 10.57 7.79
N LEU A 328 12.44 11.80 7.53
CA LEU A 328 12.03 12.74 8.58
C LEU A 328 10.80 12.27 9.34
N ASP A 329 9.78 11.75 8.65
CA ASP A 329 8.59 11.17 9.27
C ASP A 329 8.94 9.98 10.16
N LEU A 330 9.85 9.10 9.71
CA LEU A 330 10.35 7.97 10.48
C LEU A 330 11.07 8.44 11.76
N LEU A 331 11.92 9.46 11.67
CA LEU A 331 12.58 10.05 12.84
C LEU A 331 11.57 10.64 13.83
N GLN A 332 10.55 11.34 13.33
CA GLN A 332 9.49 11.91 14.16
C GLN A 332 8.69 10.83 14.88
N ALA A 333 8.48 9.68 14.23
CA ALA A 333 7.83 8.51 14.84
C ALA A 333 8.75 7.71 15.79
N GLY A 334 9.97 8.19 16.05
CA GLY A 334 10.92 7.55 16.94
C GLY A 334 11.60 6.30 16.35
N VAL A 335 11.66 6.19 15.01
CA VAL A 335 12.49 5.19 14.32
C VAL A 335 13.94 5.68 14.30
N ASN A 336 14.88 4.80 14.63
CA ASN A 336 16.30 5.09 14.45
C ASN A 336 16.65 4.95 12.96
N VAL A 337 16.84 6.06 12.25
CA VAL A 337 17.27 6.06 10.84
C VAL A 337 18.78 5.83 10.78
N SER A 338 19.22 4.64 10.34
CA SER A 338 20.65 4.30 10.21
C SER A 338 21.31 5.09 9.09
N ALA A 339 20.64 5.23 7.96
CA ALA A 339 21.14 5.98 6.80
C ALA A 339 20.02 6.22 5.78
N LEU A 340 20.22 7.24 4.93
CA LEU A 340 19.50 7.42 3.69
C LEU A 340 20.44 7.11 2.51
N VAL A 341 19.98 6.29 1.57
CA VAL A 341 20.70 5.87 0.37
C VAL A 341 20.02 6.50 -0.84
N ASP A 342 20.65 7.52 -1.42
CA ASP A 342 20.15 8.20 -2.61
C ASP A 342 20.88 7.67 -3.85
N MET A 343 20.12 7.10 -4.77
CA MET A 343 20.66 6.55 -6.02
C MET A 343 21.16 7.65 -6.96
N ARG A 344 20.82 8.90 -6.72
CA ARG A 344 21.31 10.06 -7.47
C ARG A 344 22.66 10.51 -6.89
N ALA A 345 23.61 10.80 -7.77
CA ALA A 345 24.93 11.29 -7.37
C ALA A 345 24.94 12.80 -7.07
N GLU A 346 24.02 13.57 -7.70
CA GLU A 346 23.99 15.02 -7.58
C GLU A 346 23.41 15.48 -6.24
N ASP A 347 24.09 16.46 -5.64
CA ASP A 347 23.56 17.18 -4.48
C ASP A 347 22.64 18.31 -4.95
N LYS A 348 21.38 17.98 -5.20
CA LYS A 348 20.36 19.04 -5.35
C LYS A 348 20.13 19.60 -3.95
N LYS A 349 20.34 20.91 -3.78
CA LYS A 349 20.08 21.62 -2.52
C LYS A 349 18.62 21.40 -2.12
N ASP A 350 18.38 20.41 -1.28
CA ASP A 350 17.06 20.03 -0.76
C ASP A 350 17.02 20.37 0.73
N LEU A 351 16.03 21.12 1.16
CA LEU A 351 15.86 21.52 2.56
C LEU A 351 15.75 20.32 3.49
N HIS A 352 15.06 19.26 3.07
CA HIS A 352 14.94 18.03 3.86
C HIS A 352 16.28 17.29 3.98
N ALA A 353 17.13 17.35 2.94
CA ALA A 353 18.48 16.78 3.00
C ALA A 353 19.36 17.53 4.01
N LEU A 354 19.26 18.86 4.04
CA LEU A 354 19.97 19.70 5.02
C LEU A 354 19.47 19.41 6.45
N GLU A 355 18.16 19.25 6.62
CA GLU A 355 17.57 18.89 7.90
C GLU A 355 18.03 17.52 8.39
N LEU A 356 18.03 16.49 7.55
CA LEU A 356 18.54 15.16 7.89
C LEU A 356 20.02 15.19 8.28
N ALA A 357 20.84 15.92 7.52
CA ALA A 357 22.27 16.11 7.83
C ALA A 357 22.46 16.80 9.19
N SER A 358 21.65 17.81 9.51
CA SER A 358 21.69 18.48 10.83
C SER A 358 21.32 17.57 12.00
N LYS A 359 20.52 16.53 11.74
CA LYS A 359 20.17 15.47 12.70
C LYS A 359 21.21 14.34 12.76
N GLY A 360 22.34 14.48 12.04
CA GLY A 360 23.44 13.52 12.03
C GLY A 360 23.17 12.26 11.21
N ILE A 361 22.17 12.26 10.32
CA ILE A 361 21.85 11.12 9.48
C ILE A 361 22.85 11.03 8.33
N GLN A 362 23.51 9.88 8.18
CA GLN A 362 24.42 9.60 7.08
C GLN A 362 23.64 9.47 5.77
N ILE A 363 24.04 10.23 4.76
CA ILE A 363 23.46 10.18 3.41
C ILE A 363 24.50 9.58 2.45
N TYR A 364 24.18 8.44 1.84
CA TYR A 364 24.98 7.79 0.80
C TYR A 364 24.44 8.21 -0.57
N ARG A 365 25.08 9.18 -1.23
CA ARG A 365 24.71 9.64 -2.58
C ARG A 365 25.44 8.85 -3.66
N GLY A 366 24.75 8.55 -4.76
CA GLY A 366 25.25 7.67 -5.82
C GLY A 366 25.41 6.23 -5.36
N TYR A 367 24.60 5.80 -4.39
CA TYR A 367 24.58 4.43 -3.87
C TYR A 367 23.22 3.79 -4.09
N CYS A 368 23.19 2.48 -4.19
CA CYS A 368 21.96 1.69 -4.17
C CYS A 368 21.99 0.69 -3.00
N VAL A 369 20.81 0.18 -2.63
CA VAL A 369 20.73 -1.05 -1.85
C VAL A 369 20.92 -2.21 -2.83
N TYR A 370 21.95 -3.00 -2.61
CA TYR A 370 22.25 -4.18 -3.40
C TYR A 370 21.50 -5.41 -2.89
N GLU A 371 21.45 -5.56 -1.57
CA GLU A 371 20.80 -6.71 -0.91
C GLU A 371 20.22 -6.33 0.44
N ALA A 372 19.01 -6.83 0.73
CA ALA A 372 18.47 -6.88 2.09
C ALA A 372 18.97 -8.17 2.77
N LEU A 373 19.70 -8.03 3.87
CA LEU A 373 20.27 -9.15 4.62
C LEU A 373 19.19 -9.77 5.51
N PRO A 374 18.89 -11.07 5.36
CA PRO A 374 17.82 -11.70 6.10
C PRO A 374 18.21 -12.11 7.52
N VAL A 375 17.26 -12.11 8.45
CA VAL A 375 17.33 -12.91 9.66
C VAL A 375 17.18 -14.41 9.32
N LYS A 376 17.52 -15.29 10.28
CA LYS A 376 17.35 -16.74 10.12
C LYS A 376 15.93 -17.10 9.63
N GLY A 377 15.83 -17.91 8.59
CA GLY A 377 14.56 -18.34 7.98
C GLY A 377 13.87 -17.27 7.12
N LYS A 378 14.55 -16.17 6.80
CA LYS A 378 14.02 -15.04 6.00
C LYS A 378 12.77 -14.39 6.60
N LEU A 379 12.60 -14.46 7.93
CA LEU A 379 11.41 -13.93 8.63
C LEU A 379 11.45 -12.40 8.84
N GLY A 380 12.48 -11.74 8.36
CA GLY A 380 12.66 -10.28 8.47
C GLY A 380 14.02 -9.83 7.97
N VAL A 381 14.30 -8.55 8.13
CA VAL A 381 15.54 -7.89 7.76
C VAL A 381 16.48 -7.83 8.97
N ALA A 382 17.78 -8.08 8.75
CA ALA A 382 18.87 -7.90 9.73
C ALA A 382 19.87 -6.84 9.32
N GLY A 383 19.75 -6.28 8.10
CA GLY A 383 20.62 -5.26 7.58
C GLY A 383 20.43 -5.01 6.09
N ALA A 384 21.14 -4.05 5.56
CA ALA A 384 21.23 -3.75 4.13
C ALA A 384 22.69 -3.70 3.69
N LEU A 385 22.97 -4.25 2.52
CA LEU A 385 24.24 -4.09 1.83
C LEU A 385 24.07 -3.00 0.79
N VAL A 386 24.79 -1.87 0.95
CA VAL A 386 24.72 -0.72 0.06
C VAL A 386 26.05 -0.50 -0.66
N CYS A 387 26.03 -0.11 -1.92
CA CYS A 387 27.23 0.08 -2.69
C CYS A 387 27.10 1.20 -3.73
N PRO A 388 28.22 1.78 -4.24
CA PRO A 388 28.18 2.74 -5.32
C PRO A 388 27.43 2.22 -6.53
N TYR A 389 26.62 3.10 -7.14
CA TYR A 389 25.76 2.78 -8.28
C TYR A 389 25.98 3.77 -9.42
N ASP A 390 26.22 3.23 -10.62
CA ASP A 390 26.29 4.02 -11.85
C ASP A 390 24.96 3.88 -12.61
N PRO A 391 24.15 4.97 -12.68
CA PRO A 391 22.87 4.94 -13.38
C PRO A 391 23.00 4.83 -14.90
N LEU A 392 24.14 5.19 -15.50
CA LEU A 392 24.36 5.12 -16.94
C LEU A 392 24.54 3.68 -17.43
N THR A 393 25.26 2.89 -16.65
CA THR A 393 25.53 1.48 -16.95
C THR A 393 24.62 0.54 -16.19
N ALA A 394 23.79 1.06 -15.27
CA ALA A 394 22.96 0.29 -14.35
C ALA A 394 23.80 -0.76 -13.54
N THR A 395 25.03 -0.42 -13.16
CA THR A 395 25.94 -1.33 -12.46
C THR A 395 26.19 -0.88 -11.02
N ALA A 396 26.40 -1.86 -10.15
CA ALA A 396 26.69 -1.68 -8.74
C ALA A 396 28.11 -2.18 -8.41
N ASP A 397 28.93 -1.35 -7.75
CA ASP A 397 30.29 -1.76 -7.34
C ASP A 397 30.25 -2.47 -5.97
N VAL A 398 29.97 -3.75 -6.02
CA VAL A 398 29.83 -4.60 -4.82
C VAL A 398 31.14 -4.72 -4.03
N LYS A 399 32.30 -4.47 -4.66
CA LYS A 399 33.60 -4.52 -3.97
C LYS A 399 33.75 -3.40 -2.93
N LYS A 400 33.01 -2.29 -3.11
CA LYS A 400 32.94 -1.15 -2.19
C LYS A 400 31.67 -1.15 -1.32
N ALA A 401 31.05 -2.31 -1.16
CA ALA A 401 29.82 -2.40 -0.38
C ALA A 401 30.04 -2.14 1.10
N VAL A 402 29.09 -1.42 1.69
CA VAL A 402 29.00 -1.11 3.12
C VAL A 402 27.80 -1.85 3.69
N LYS A 403 28.00 -2.53 4.82
CA LYS A 403 26.91 -3.17 5.55
C LYS A 403 26.31 -2.19 6.55
N LEU A 404 25.01 -1.96 6.47
CA LEU A 404 24.23 -1.16 7.40
C LEU A 404 23.33 -2.07 8.23
N GLU A 405 23.31 -1.87 9.54
CA GLU A 405 22.39 -2.59 10.42
C GLU A 405 21.01 -1.93 10.39
N CYS A 406 19.97 -2.73 10.16
CA CYS A 406 18.57 -2.29 10.22
C CYS A 406 17.65 -3.49 10.38
N ASP A 407 16.43 -3.28 10.89
CA ASP A 407 15.34 -4.27 10.92
C ASP A 407 14.21 -3.91 9.95
N GLY A 408 14.42 -2.87 9.12
CA GLY A 408 13.53 -2.47 8.04
C GLY A 408 14.18 -1.60 6.97
N ILE A 409 13.62 -1.65 5.76
CA ILE A 409 14.03 -0.84 4.61
C ILE A 409 12.78 -0.18 4.03
N ALA A 410 12.78 1.16 3.96
CA ALA A 410 11.74 1.93 3.28
C ALA A 410 12.22 2.36 1.89
N MET A 411 11.43 2.05 0.85
CA MET A 411 11.77 2.29 -0.55
C MET A 411 10.96 3.47 -1.10
N SER A 412 11.61 4.47 -1.68
CA SER A 412 10.96 5.61 -2.34
C SER A 412 11.68 5.98 -3.64
N ALA A 413 11.49 5.16 -4.68
CA ALA A 413 12.24 5.31 -5.93
C ALA A 413 11.50 6.10 -7.01
N GLY A 414 10.17 6.16 -6.96
CA GLY A 414 9.35 6.87 -7.93
C GLY A 414 7.88 6.50 -7.84
N TRP A 415 7.06 7.11 -8.69
CA TRP A 415 5.61 6.94 -8.71
C TRP A 415 5.14 6.67 -10.15
N ALA A 416 4.14 5.81 -10.31
CA ALA A 416 3.47 5.57 -11.57
C ALA A 416 1.97 5.90 -11.45
N PRO A 417 1.36 6.57 -12.45
CA PRO A 417 -0.06 6.92 -12.40
C PRO A 417 -0.96 5.69 -12.28
N ALA A 418 -1.98 5.76 -11.43
CA ALA A 418 -3.02 4.74 -11.29
C ALA A 418 -4.06 4.87 -12.39
N GLY A 419 -3.65 4.68 -13.66
CA GLY A 419 -4.42 4.99 -14.87
C GLY A 419 -5.37 3.90 -15.36
N ALA A 420 -5.65 2.84 -14.60
CA ALA A 420 -6.42 1.68 -15.09
C ALA A 420 -7.80 2.06 -15.65
N ILE A 421 -8.53 2.95 -14.99
CA ILE A 421 -9.84 3.45 -15.45
C ILE A 421 -9.72 4.26 -16.75
N LEU A 422 -8.68 5.08 -16.85
CA LEU A 422 -8.41 5.87 -18.06
C LEU A 422 -8.06 4.97 -19.27
N TYR A 423 -7.26 3.92 -19.04
CA TYR A 423 -6.99 2.93 -20.10
C TYR A 423 -8.26 2.23 -20.59
N GLN A 424 -9.16 1.86 -19.68
CA GLN A 424 -10.45 1.26 -20.05
C GLN A 424 -11.37 2.23 -20.78
N SER A 425 -11.25 3.53 -20.55
CA SER A 425 -12.01 4.54 -21.29
C SER A 425 -11.57 4.70 -22.75
N GLY A 426 -10.44 4.11 -23.16
CA GLY A 426 -9.85 4.28 -24.48
C GLY A 426 -8.85 5.43 -24.57
N MET A 427 -8.27 5.82 -23.41
CA MET A 427 -7.21 6.82 -23.37
C MET A 427 -6.02 6.43 -24.25
N GLY A 428 -5.53 7.37 -25.07
CA GLY A 428 -4.22 7.27 -25.70
C GLY A 428 -3.11 7.70 -24.76
N VAL A 429 -1.93 7.10 -24.88
CA VAL A 429 -0.75 7.44 -24.10
C VAL A 429 0.44 7.76 -24.99
N VAL A 430 1.33 8.62 -24.48
CA VAL A 430 2.64 8.93 -25.07
C VAL A 430 3.70 8.84 -23.99
N TYR A 431 4.88 8.37 -24.36
CA TYR A 431 6.01 8.39 -23.43
C TYR A 431 6.60 9.80 -23.36
N ASN A 432 6.68 10.35 -22.14
CA ASN A 432 7.31 11.64 -21.87
C ASN A 432 8.73 11.39 -21.34
N ASN A 433 9.75 11.87 -22.12
CA ASN A 433 11.15 11.67 -21.78
C ASN A 433 11.61 12.49 -20.57
N ASP A 434 10.96 13.63 -20.27
CA ASP A 434 11.39 14.52 -19.18
C ASP A 434 11.07 13.90 -17.82
N ILE A 435 9.92 13.23 -17.70
CA ILE A 435 9.50 12.56 -16.48
C ILE A 435 9.64 11.03 -16.55
N GLN A 436 10.11 10.50 -17.69
CA GLN A 436 10.33 9.08 -17.97
C GLN A 436 9.11 8.19 -17.67
N GLN A 437 7.92 8.66 -18.06
CA GLN A 437 6.65 7.97 -17.82
C GLN A 437 5.70 8.08 -19.03
N PHE A 438 4.78 7.12 -19.11
CA PHE A 438 3.64 7.24 -20.01
C PHE A 438 2.60 8.19 -19.42
N VAL A 439 2.27 9.22 -20.19
CA VAL A 439 1.27 10.23 -19.82
C VAL A 439 0.08 10.21 -20.77
N PRO A 440 -1.11 10.62 -20.35
CA PRO A 440 -2.25 10.79 -21.21
C PRO A 440 -1.94 11.80 -22.33
N ASN A 441 -2.23 11.44 -23.58
CA ASN A 441 -2.15 12.37 -24.71
C ASN A 441 -3.50 12.58 -25.42
N ARG A 442 -4.44 11.65 -25.23
CA ARG A 442 -5.77 11.73 -25.78
C ARG A 442 -6.77 11.11 -24.82
N LEU A 443 -7.67 11.92 -24.31
CA LEU A 443 -8.80 11.47 -23.51
C LEU A 443 -10.08 11.45 -24.35
N PRO A 444 -10.98 10.47 -24.16
CA PRO A 444 -12.31 10.50 -24.75
C PRO A 444 -13.10 11.72 -24.28
N LYS A 445 -14.07 12.14 -25.09
CA LYS A 445 -14.97 13.25 -24.72
C LYS A 445 -15.67 12.95 -23.39
N GLY A 446 -15.63 13.91 -22.44
CA GLY A 446 -16.24 13.79 -21.13
C GLY A 446 -15.44 12.97 -20.12
N VAL A 447 -14.18 12.62 -20.41
CA VAL A 447 -13.23 12.00 -19.48
C VAL A 447 -12.08 12.98 -19.22
N PHE A 448 -11.72 13.17 -17.95
CA PHE A 448 -10.74 14.16 -17.48
C PHE A 448 -9.79 13.55 -16.47
#